data_5521893f0b43893d8aa2afc43a0e57ed
#
_entry.id   5521893f0b43893d8aa2afc43a0e57ed
#
_cell.length_a   1.000
_cell.length_b   1.000
_cell.length_c   1.000
_cell.angle_alpha   90.00
_cell.angle_beta   90.00
_cell.angle_gamma   90.00
#
_symmetry.space_group_name_H-M   'P 1'
#
loop_
_entity.id
_entity.type
_entity.pdbx_description
1 polymer ?
#
loop_
_entity_poly.entity_id
_entity_poly.type
_entity_poly.pdbx_seq_one_letter_code
_entity_poly.pdbx_strand_id
1 'polypeptide(L)'
;MRAFKKYPNRRLYDIEESKYVTVEDIRKIILNGESISVVDSKTEKDLTRTVLMQIISEQEGEGHEPILTNRVLEQLIRFYGDAMQSIVGRYIEQSIMTFLEHQDRYQRSVRDLTSGDPLKLMRNAMEQNMEFWNRMAGSALRPERAQQERPRETAPDGASDINQADKN
;
A
#
# COMPACT_ATOMS: atom_id res chain seq x y z
N MET A 1 -3.13 -25.25 -0.41
CA MET A 1 -2.35 -24.72 -1.57
C MET A 1 -2.29 -25.82 -2.60
N ARG A 2 -2.91 -25.62 -3.74
CA ARG A 2 -3.06 -26.61 -4.82
C ARG A 2 -1.86 -26.57 -5.75
N ALA A 3 -1.30 -27.74 -6.08
CA ALA A 3 -0.04 -27.86 -6.81
C ALA A 3 -0.24 -28.27 -8.27
N PHE A 4 0.47 -27.58 -9.17
CA PHE A 4 0.41 -27.80 -10.61
C PHE A 4 1.81 -27.98 -11.21
N LYS A 5 1.89 -28.75 -12.30
CA LYS A 5 3.11 -28.86 -13.13
C LYS A 5 2.87 -28.27 -14.51
N LYS A 6 3.78 -27.40 -14.97
CA LYS A 6 3.76 -26.85 -16.33
C LYS A 6 4.71 -27.64 -17.22
N TYR A 7 4.17 -28.18 -18.30
CA TYR A 7 4.94 -28.95 -19.27
C TYR A 7 5.46 -28.07 -20.43
N PRO A 8 6.50 -28.51 -21.17
CA PRO A 8 7.07 -27.74 -22.30
C PRO A 8 6.07 -27.40 -23.40
N ASN A 9 5.03 -28.24 -23.59
CA ASN A 9 3.93 -28.00 -24.52
C ASN A 9 2.90 -26.99 -24.02
N ARG A 10 3.26 -26.18 -22.99
CA ARG A 10 2.42 -25.15 -22.34
C ARG A 10 1.18 -25.70 -21.63
N ARG A 11 1.02 -27.03 -21.50
CA ARG A 11 -0.07 -27.64 -20.73
C ARG A 11 0.23 -27.60 -19.25
N LEU A 12 -0.81 -27.33 -18.47
CA LEU A 12 -0.81 -27.36 -17.02
C LEU A 12 -1.44 -28.67 -16.55
N TYR A 13 -0.87 -29.28 -15.54
CA TYR A 13 -1.34 -30.54 -14.97
C TYR A 13 -1.59 -30.34 -13.48
N ASP A 14 -2.80 -30.64 -13.05
CA ASP A 14 -3.20 -30.64 -11.67
C ASP A 14 -2.76 -31.95 -11.01
N ILE A 15 -1.94 -31.83 -9.99
CA ILE A 15 -1.37 -33.00 -9.31
C ILE A 15 -2.44 -33.67 -8.44
N GLU A 16 -3.36 -32.90 -7.84
CA GLU A 16 -4.38 -33.42 -6.93
C GLU A 16 -5.47 -34.17 -7.69
N GLU A 17 -5.98 -33.58 -8.78
CA GLU A 17 -7.03 -34.20 -9.58
C GLU A 17 -6.49 -35.09 -10.71
N SER A 18 -5.17 -35.18 -10.87
CA SER A 18 -4.50 -36.01 -11.87
C SER A 18 -5.00 -35.77 -13.31
N LYS A 19 -5.24 -34.50 -13.66
CA LYS A 19 -5.75 -34.10 -14.98
C LYS A 19 -5.04 -32.87 -15.56
N TYR A 20 -5.11 -32.72 -16.88
CA TYR A 20 -4.70 -31.48 -17.53
C TYR A 20 -5.76 -30.41 -17.33
N VAL A 21 -5.29 -29.17 -17.11
CA VAL A 21 -6.12 -28.01 -16.86
C VAL A 21 -5.67 -26.83 -17.72
N THR A 22 -6.56 -25.90 -17.94
CA THR A 22 -6.28 -24.63 -18.63
C THR A 22 -5.91 -23.52 -17.63
N VAL A 23 -5.43 -22.41 -18.16
CA VAL A 23 -5.20 -21.19 -17.36
C VAL A 23 -6.50 -20.71 -16.72
N GLU A 24 -7.60 -20.79 -17.46
CA GLU A 24 -8.94 -20.43 -16.99
C GLU A 24 -9.45 -21.35 -15.87
N ASP A 25 -9.10 -22.64 -15.87
CA ASP A 25 -9.43 -23.55 -14.77
C ASP A 25 -8.67 -23.14 -13.48
N ILE A 26 -7.39 -22.76 -13.61
CA ILE A 26 -6.61 -22.24 -12.47
C ILE A 26 -7.21 -20.94 -11.95
N ARG A 27 -7.66 -20.05 -12.84
CA ARG A 27 -8.38 -18.82 -12.43
C ARG A 27 -9.59 -19.15 -11.57
N LYS A 28 -10.43 -20.11 -11.97
CA LYS A 28 -11.60 -20.53 -11.19
C LYS A 28 -11.24 -21.06 -9.80
N ILE A 29 -10.14 -21.80 -9.70
CA ILE A 29 -9.62 -22.31 -8.42
C ILE A 29 -9.25 -21.14 -7.49
N ILE A 30 -8.56 -20.12 -8.03
CA ILE A 30 -8.20 -18.92 -7.28
C ILE A 30 -9.46 -18.13 -6.83
N LEU A 31 -10.45 -18.00 -7.71
CA LEU A 31 -11.73 -17.34 -7.37
C LEU A 31 -12.49 -18.06 -6.26
N ASN A 32 -12.30 -19.36 -6.09
CA ASN A 32 -12.84 -20.14 -4.98
C ASN A 32 -12.02 -19.98 -3.67
N GLY A 33 -11.01 -19.10 -3.65
CA GLY A 33 -10.20 -18.82 -2.47
C GLY A 33 -9.02 -19.77 -2.26
N GLU A 34 -8.71 -20.63 -3.23
CA GLU A 34 -7.58 -21.55 -3.13
C GLU A 34 -6.27 -20.88 -3.56
N SER A 35 -5.20 -21.07 -2.78
CA SER A 35 -3.85 -20.70 -3.20
C SER A 35 -3.26 -21.75 -4.10
N ILE A 36 -2.45 -21.33 -5.07
CA ILE A 36 -1.82 -22.21 -6.06
C ILE A 36 -0.28 -22.19 -5.97
N SER A 37 0.33 -23.25 -6.45
CA SER A 37 1.76 -23.34 -6.74
C SER A 37 1.95 -24.02 -8.08
N VAL A 38 2.78 -23.46 -8.96
CA VAL A 38 3.05 -23.99 -10.30
C VAL A 38 4.56 -24.15 -10.46
N VAL A 39 5.00 -25.36 -10.80
CA VAL A 39 6.41 -25.65 -11.07
C VAL A 39 6.61 -26.15 -12.49
N ASP A 40 7.76 -25.89 -13.07
CA ASP A 40 8.16 -26.49 -14.34
C ASP A 40 8.40 -28.00 -14.18
N SER A 41 7.83 -28.82 -15.05
CA SER A 41 7.89 -30.27 -14.92
C SER A 41 9.28 -30.87 -15.12
N LYS A 42 10.24 -30.13 -15.72
CA LYS A 42 11.59 -30.59 -16.00
C LYS A 42 12.62 -29.99 -15.06
N THR A 43 12.52 -28.68 -14.81
CA THR A 43 13.53 -27.92 -14.08
C THR A 43 13.16 -27.69 -12.61
N GLU A 44 11.93 -28.04 -12.21
CA GLU A 44 11.33 -27.79 -10.88
C GLU A 44 11.34 -26.27 -10.50
N LYS A 45 11.59 -25.40 -11.46
CA LYS A 45 11.58 -23.95 -11.25
C LYS A 45 10.16 -23.48 -10.93
N ASP A 46 10.01 -22.61 -9.95
CA ASP A 46 8.74 -21.94 -9.63
C ASP A 46 8.30 -21.03 -10.78
N LEU A 47 7.14 -21.31 -11.32
CA LEU A 47 6.45 -20.57 -12.38
C LEU A 47 5.14 -19.93 -11.90
N THR A 48 4.84 -20.00 -10.60
CA THR A 48 3.58 -19.49 -10.02
C THR A 48 3.33 -18.06 -10.42
N ARG A 49 4.31 -17.17 -10.21
CA ARG A 49 4.21 -15.75 -10.58
C ARG A 49 3.94 -15.58 -12.08
N THR A 50 4.61 -16.35 -12.93
CA THR A 50 4.44 -16.27 -14.39
C THR A 50 3.02 -16.61 -14.81
N VAL A 51 2.44 -17.65 -14.20
CA VAL A 51 1.06 -18.07 -14.49
C VAL A 51 0.06 -17.05 -13.96
N LEU A 52 0.25 -16.50 -12.76
CA LEU A 52 -0.61 -15.44 -12.22
C LEU A 52 -0.61 -14.20 -13.10
N MET A 53 0.56 -13.76 -13.57
CA MET A 53 0.67 -12.62 -14.49
C MET A 53 0.01 -12.90 -15.84
N GLN A 54 0.09 -14.14 -16.34
CA GLN A 54 -0.61 -14.55 -17.55
C GLN A 54 -2.13 -14.44 -17.38
N ILE A 55 -2.69 -14.94 -16.27
CA ILE A 55 -4.13 -14.83 -15.95
C ILE A 55 -4.56 -13.36 -15.95
N ILE A 56 -3.81 -12.50 -15.23
CA ILE A 56 -4.11 -11.06 -15.18
C ILE A 56 -4.11 -10.46 -16.58
N SER A 57 -3.08 -10.73 -17.38
CA SER A 57 -2.97 -10.21 -18.75
C SER A 57 -4.12 -10.64 -19.66
N GLU A 58 -4.58 -11.88 -19.54
CA GLU A 58 -5.73 -12.39 -20.29
C GLU A 58 -7.01 -11.65 -19.86
N GLN A 59 -7.24 -11.47 -18.56
CA GLN A 59 -8.43 -10.78 -18.05
C GLN A 59 -8.46 -9.29 -18.39
N GLU A 60 -7.32 -8.60 -18.36
CA GLU A 60 -7.22 -7.19 -18.78
C GLU A 60 -7.44 -6.99 -20.29
N GLY A 61 -7.24 -8.07 -21.11
CA GLY A 61 -7.38 -8.02 -22.57
C GLY A 61 -8.75 -8.43 -23.12
N GLU A 62 -9.62 -9.06 -22.33
CA GLU A 62 -10.87 -9.70 -22.81
C GLU A 62 -12.08 -8.76 -22.98
N GLY A 63 -11.87 -7.45 -23.13
CA GLY A 63 -12.95 -6.48 -23.41
C GLY A 63 -13.79 -6.09 -22.20
N HIS A 64 -13.39 -6.46 -21.03
CA HIS A 64 -13.91 -5.94 -19.75
C HIS A 64 -13.31 -4.58 -19.42
N GLU A 65 -13.95 -3.83 -18.53
CA GLU A 65 -13.35 -2.61 -18.00
C GLU A 65 -12.06 -2.98 -17.25
N PRO A 66 -10.88 -2.51 -17.70
CA PRO A 66 -9.61 -2.92 -17.12
C PRO A 66 -9.43 -2.35 -15.72
N ILE A 67 -8.92 -3.17 -14.80
CA ILE A 67 -8.51 -2.71 -13.46
C ILE A 67 -7.24 -1.85 -13.55
N LEU A 68 -6.31 -2.23 -14.42
CA LEU A 68 -5.04 -1.55 -14.65
C LEU A 68 -5.14 -0.64 -15.88
N THR A 69 -5.53 0.62 -15.69
CA THR A 69 -5.57 1.59 -16.80
C THR A 69 -4.18 1.76 -17.42
N ASN A 70 -4.10 2.19 -18.70
CA ASN A 70 -2.84 2.47 -19.38
C ASN A 70 -1.96 3.41 -18.55
N ARG A 71 -2.56 4.43 -17.91
CA ARG A 71 -1.85 5.37 -17.04
C ARG A 71 -1.21 4.66 -15.84
N VAL A 72 -1.91 3.73 -15.21
CA VAL A 72 -1.38 2.95 -14.08
C VAL A 72 -0.24 2.05 -14.55
N LEU A 73 -0.42 1.35 -15.67
CA LEU A 73 0.61 0.49 -16.25
C LEU A 73 1.89 1.27 -16.58
N GLU A 74 1.76 2.45 -17.21
CA GLU A 74 2.91 3.32 -17.51
C GLU A 74 3.66 3.74 -16.24
N GLN A 75 2.95 4.08 -15.16
CA GLN A 75 3.60 4.44 -13.90
C GLN A 75 4.28 3.22 -13.25
N LEU A 76 3.66 2.06 -13.25
CA LEU A 76 4.27 0.83 -12.75
C LEU A 76 5.57 0.51 -13.49
N ILE A 77 5.58 0.63 -14.83
CA ILE A 77 6.78 0.40 -15.64
C ILE A 77 7.92 1.34 -15.21
N ARG A 78 7.62 2.60 -14.91
CA ARG A 78 8.64 3.59 -14.48
C ARG A 78 9.29 3.25 -13.13
N PHE A 79 8.58 2.54 -12.26
CA PHE A 79 9.12 2.12 -10.96
C PHE A 79 10.03 0.88 -11.04
N TYR A 80 10.01 0.14 -12.16
CA TYR A 80 10.90 -1.02 -12.29
C TYR A 80 12.35 -0.56 -12.45
N GLY A 81 13.22 -1.10 -11.57
CA GLY A 81 14.64 -0.72 -11.53
C GLY A 81 14.93 0.56 -10.74
N ASP A 82 13.93 1.25 -10.24
CA ASP A 82 14.06 2.42 -9.37
C ASP A 82 14.20 2.00 -7.89
N ALA A 83 14.83 2.85 -7.08
CA ALA A 83 14.96 2.65 -5.63
C ALA A 83 13.58 2.57 -4.93
N MET A 84 12.55 3.16 -5.52
CA MET A 84 11.17 3.16 -5.01
C MET A 84 10.41 1.85 -5.28
N GLN A 85 10.93 0.95 -6.13
CA GLN A 85 10.23 -0.27 -6.54
C GLN A 85 9.71 -1.09 -5.34
N SER A 86 10.53 -1.29 -4.31
CA SER A 86 10.15 -2.05 -3.13
C SER A 86 9.10 -1.35 -2.26
N ILE A 87 9.12 -0.01 -2.23
CA ILE A 87 8.15 0.81 -1.49
C ILE A 87 6.80 0.73 -2.20
N VAL A 88 6.78 0.93 -3.52
CA VAL A 88 5.57 0.84 -4.34
C VAL A 88 4.97 -0.56 -4.26
N GLY A 89 5.78 -1.62 -4.34
CA GLY A 89 5.32 -2.99 -4.21
C GLY A 89 4.60 -3.24 -2.88
N ARG A 90 5.21 -2.85 -1.76
CA ARG A 90 4.59 -2.97 -0.43
C ARG A 90 3.33 -2.12 -0.27
N TYR A 91 3.32 -0.93 -0.86
CA TYR A 91 2.14 -0.06 -0.82
C TYR A 91 0.95 -0.70 -1.57
N ILE A 92 1.18 -1.26 -2.76
CA ILE A 92 0.14 -1.95 -3.54
C ILE A 92 -0.38 -3.16 -2.76
N GLU A 93 0.51 -4.01 -2.23
CA GLU A 93 0.14 -5.17 -1.43
C GLU A 93 -0.72 -4.77 -0.23
N GLN A 94 -0.25 -3.81 0.57
CA GLN A 94 -0.97 -3.32 1.74
C GLN A 94 -2.33 -2.72 1.37
N SER A 95 -2.40 -1.97 0.26
CA SER A 95 -3.65 -1.37 -0.21
C SER A 95 -4.68 -2.42 -0.58
N ILE A 96 -4.27 -3.48 -1.29
CA ILE A 96 -5.15 -4.59 -1.65
C ILE A 96 -5.63 -5.33 -0.40
N MET A 97 -4.73 -5.65 0.55
CA MET A 97 -5.09 -6.34 1.78
C MET A 97 -6.07 -5.51 2.63
N THR A 98 -5.81 -4.22 2.81
CA THR A 98 -6.72 -3.32 3.53
C THR A 98 -8.08 -3.21 2.84
N PHE A 99 -8.10 -3.20 1.50
CA PHE A 99 -9.35 -3.20 0.75
C PHE A 99 -10.16 -4.47 1.00
N LEU A 100 -9.52 -5.64 0.98
CA LEU A 100 -10.17 -6.93 1.23
C LEU A 100 -10.74 -7.02 2.66
N GLU A 101 -10.00 -6.55 3.67
CA GLU A 101 -10.46 -6.51 5.06
C GLU A 101 -11.72 -5.64 5.26
N HIS A 102 -11.88 -4.62 4.43
CA HIS A 102 -13.00 -3.70 4.51
C HIS A 102 -13.99 -3.81 3.35
N GLN A 103 -13.92 -4.89 2.58
CA GLN A 103 -14.73 -5.12 1.37
C GLN A 103 -16.23 -4.88 1.60
N ASP A 104 -16.78 -5.35 2.72
CA ASP A 104 -18.20 -5.14 3.07
C ASP A 104 -18.56 -3.65 3.21
N ARG A 105 -17.62 -2.86 3.73
CA ARG A 105 -17.80 -1.41 3.87
C ARG A 105 -17.74 -0.73 2.51
N TYR A 106 -16.81 -1.14 1.64
CA TYR A 106 -16.68 -0.63 0.29
C TYR A 106 -17.87 -1.02 -0.60
N GLN A 107 -18.39 -2.25 -0.48
CA GLN A 107 -19.58 -2.68 -1.22
C GLN A 107 -20.82 -1.85 -0.87
N ARG A 108 -20.99 -1.47 0.37
CA ARG A 108 -22.07 -0.53 0.79
C ARG A 108 -21.86 0.85 0.18
N SER A 109 -20.63 1.38 0.24
CA SER A 109 -20.31 2.68 -0.36
C SER A 109 -20.52 2.69 -1.88
N VAL A 110 -20.15 1.62 -2.59
CA VAL A 110 -20.40 1.49 -4.04
C VAL A 110 -21.90 1.37 -4.34
N ARG A 111 -22.66 0.68 -3.51
CA ARG A 111 -24.12 0.58 -3.66
C ARG A 111 -24.81 1.93 -3.46
N ASP A 112 -24.32 2.74 -2.50
CA ASP A 112 -24.77 4.11 -2.26
C ASP A 112 -24.40 5.04 -3.43
N LEU A 113 -23.28 4.76 -4.13
CA LEU A 113 -22.84 5.42 -5.36
C LEU A 113 -23.80 5.22 -6.52
N THR A 114 -24.26 3.98 -6.73
CA THR A 114 -25.15 3.63 -7.83
C THR A 114 -26.62 4.01 -7.55
N SER A 115 -26.97 4.26 -6.30
CA SER A 115 -28.31 4.72 -5.90
C SER A 115 -28.52 6.24 -5.88
N GLY A 116 -27.51 7.02 -6.30
CA GLY A 116 -27.67 8.38 -6.79
C GLY A 116 -27.73 9.49 -5.77
N ASP A 117 -26.60 9.93 -5.27
CA ASP A 117 -26.38 11.34 -4.93
C ASP A 117 -24.88 11.69 -5.03
N PRO A 118 -24.41 12.30 -6.13
CA PRO A 118 -22.99 12.66 -6.31
C PRO A 118 -22.46 13.62 -5.21
N LEU A 119 -23.35 14.39 -4.58
CA LEU A 119 -23.01 15.35 -3.52
C LEU A 119 -22.67 14.67 -2.20
N LYS A 120 -23.35 13.56 -1.85
CA LYS A 120 -23.02 12.75 -0.66
C LYS A 120 -21.65 12.10 -0.76
N LEU A 121 -21.27 11.67 -1.95
CA LEU A 121 -19.97 11.09 -2.26
C LEU A 121 -18.82 12.04 -2.04
N MET A 122 -18.96 13.23 -2.64
CA MET A 122 -17.96 14.28 -2.53
C MET A 122 -17.79 14.73 -1.07
N ARG A 123 -18.86 14.74 -0.29
CA ARG A 123 -18.84 15.05 1.14
C ARG A 123 -18.11 13.98 1.95
N ASN A 124 -18.41 12.69 1.73
CA ASN A 124 -17.78 11.59 2.45
C ASN A 124 -16.29 11.44 2.10
N ALA A 125 -15.91 11.63 0.83
CA ALA A 125 -14.53 11.66 0.40
C ALA A 125 -13.75 12.84 1.00
N MET A 126 -14.41 13.98 1.14
CA MET A 126 -13.81 15.19 1.73
C MET A 126 -13.63 15.05 3.25
N GLU A 127 -14.58 14.44 3.96
CA GLU A 127 -14.49 14.17 5.40
C GLU A 127 -13.37 13.15 5.70
N GLN A 128 -13.27 12.05 4.95
CA GLN A 128 -12.20 11.06 5.12
C GLN A 128 -10.82 11.63 4.80
N ASN A 129 -10.73 12.49 3.79
CA ASN A 129 -9.46 13.14 3.45
C ASN A 129 -9.06 14.18 4.52
N MET A 130 -9.99 14.91 5.10
CA MET A 130 -9.72 15.83 6.21
C MET A 130 -9.27 15.10 7.48
N GLU A 131 -9.86 13.95 7.81
CA GLU A 131 -9.41 13.13 8.96
C GLU A 131 -8.00 12.59 8.75
N PHE A 132 -7.65 12.16 7.55
CA PHE A 132 -6.31 11.73 7.20
C PHE A 132 -5.29 12.86 7.35
N TRP A 133 -5.59 14.05 6.83
CA TRP A 133 -4.72 15.21 6.95
C TRP A 133 -4.60 15.72 8.39
N ASN A 134 -5.67 15.71 9.19
CA ASN A 134 -5.63 16.06 10.59
C ASN A 134 -4.79 15.10 11.43
N ARG A 135 -4.81 13.80 11.12
CA ARG A 135 -3.92 12.82 11.79
C ARG A 135 -2.46 13.04 11.41
N MET A 136 -2.17 13.33 10.15
CA MET A 136 -0.80 13.64 9.72
C MET A 136 -0.30 14.97 10.27
N ALA A 137 -1.10 16.02 10.24
CA ALA A 137 -0.75 17.34 10.77
C ALA A 137 -0.63 17.33 12.30
N GLY A 138 -1.47 16.57 13.01
CA GLY A 138 -1.41 16.42 14.47
C GLY A 138 -0.17 15.69 14.97
N SER A 139 0.45 14.84 14.16
CA SER A 139 1.72 14.19 14.50
C SER A 139 2.95 15.04 14.19
N ALA A 140 2.83 16.01 13.27
CA ALA A 140 3.93 16.88 12.86
C ALA A 140 4.03 18.20 13.67
N LEU A 141 2.97 18.57 14.41
CA LEU A 141 2.91 19.80 15.19
C LEU A 141 2.78 19.50 16.70
N ARG A 142 3.73 18.76 17.26
CA ARG A 142 4.02 18.84 18.70
C ARG A 142 5.09 19.90 18.88
N PRO A 143 4.77 21.11 19.36
CA PRO A 143 5.80 22.05 19.77
C PRO A 143 6.46 21.45 21.01
N GLU A 144 7.77 21.19 20.93
CA GLU A 144 8.60 21.01 22.09
C GLU A 144 8.39 22.23 22.98
N ARG A 145 7.84 22.01 24.16
CA ARG A 145 7.81 23.04 25.20
C ARG A 145 9.27 23.34 25.56
N ALA A 146 9.79 24.42 25.01
CA ALA A 146 10.98 25.05 25.49
C ALA A 146 10.77 25.33 26.98
N GLN A 147 11.61 24.72 27.78
CA GLN A 147 11.75 25.02 29.21
C GLN A 147 12.12 26.50 29.32
N GLN A 148 11.19 27.31 29.76
CA GLN A 148 11.44 28.67 30.21
C GLN A 148 12.23 28.57 31.51
N GLU A 149 13.54 28.74 31.41
CA GLU A 149 14.39 29.14 32.55
C GLU A 149 13.93 30.51 32.99
N ARG A 150 13.41 30.60 34.22
CA ARG A 150 13.13 31.87 34.91
C ARG A 150 14.45 32.52 35.26
N PRO A 151 14.68 33.81 34.95
CA PRO A 151 15.79 34.56 35.50
C PRO A 151 15.56 34.76 37.01
N ARG A 152 16.55 34.43 37.83
CA ARG A 152 16.59 34.77 39.23
C ARG A 152 16.79 36.29 39.36
N GLU A 153 15.82 36.91 39.94
CA GLU A 153 15.81 38.26 40.46
C GLU A 153 16.80 38.34 41.65
N THR A 154 17.91 39.05 41.48
CA THR A 154 18.78 39.48 42.60
C THR A 154 18.48 40.93 42.87
N ALA A 155 17.91 41.19 44.06
CA ALA A 155 17.70 42.47 44.65
C ALA A 155 19.05 43.18 45.01
N PRO A 156 19.02 44.50 45.05
CA PRO A 156 20.21 45.28 45.33
C PRO A 156 20.35 45.57 46.84
N ASP A 157 21.52 45.50 47.32
CA ASP A 157 21.88 46.26 48.57
C ASP A 157 23.40 46.55 48.60
N GLY A 158 23.68 47.77 48.60
CA GLY A 158 24.23 48.49 49.76
C GLY A 158 25.73 48.77 49.63
N ALA A 159 26.04 49.98 49.24
CA ALA A 159 26.91 50.93 49.84
C ALA A 159 28.39 50.59 50.09
N SER A 160 29.17 51.58 49.73
CA SER A 160 30.39 52.13 50.45
C SER A 160 31.72 51.48 50.05
N ASP A 161 32.43 52.20 49.45
CA ASP A 161 33.48 53.14 49.88
C ASP A 161 34.92 52.70 49.55
N ILE A 162 35.58 53.64 48.98
CA ILE A 162 36.93 54.15 49.25
C ILE A 162 38.14 53.36 48.74
N ASN A 163 38.81 54.00 47.81
CA ASN A 163 40.19 54.53 47.97
C ASN A 163 41.36 53.72 47.35
N GLN A 164 41.99 54.47 46.56
CA GLN A 164 43.45 54.68 46.42
C GLN A 164 44.35 53.55 45.86
N ALA A 165 44.87 53.96 44.80
CA ALA A 165 46.32 54.23 44.64
C ALA A 165 47.22 53.08 44.18
N ASP A 166 47.73 53.35 43.11
CA ASP A 166 49.16 53.59 42.89
C ASP A 166 50.03 52.41 42.39
N LYS A 167 50.65 52.76 41.29
CA LYS A 167 52.01 52.34 40.86
C LYS A 167 52.27 50.86 40.55
N ASN A 168 52.55 50.54 39.40
CA ASN A 168 53.82 50.56 38.67
C ASN A 168 53.66 49.84 37.36
#